data_e5c43c61159d11eaee3e4ae471104513
#
_entry.id   e5c43c61159d11eaee3e4ae471104513
#
_cell.length_a   1.000
_cell.length_b   1.000
_cell.length_c   1.000
_cell.angle_alpha   90.00
_cell.angle_beta   90.00
_cell.angle_gamma   90.00
#
_symmetry.space_group_name_H-M   'P 1'
#
loop_
_entity.id
_entity.type
_entity.pdbx_description
1 polymer ?
#
loop_
_entity_poly.entity_id
_entity_poly.type
_entity_poly.pdbx_seq_one_letter_code
_entity_poly.pdbx_strand_id
1 'polypeptide(L)'
;MLYKQSKEYLLEKLKAAGLKSKPYTTQKGLEKSQESHIGAVLFESETLLRNGSKTRYRDQEGAQKKRRKVFDRALTFTVIIGDYTDEAVESMFGAFLSSLDRGIYVNGDYVPIEVEGADWVDKDDSILKAQVAVQIRIRFDGGLYRDTDFAKVADVEVESIAKNDGKEIADGN
;
A
#
# COMPACT_ATOMS: atom_id res chain seq x y z
N MET A 1 -5.22 -9.12 -0.45
CA MET A 1 -4.75 -8.61 0.86
C MET A 1 -3.49 -7.77 0.63
N LEU A 2 -3.41 -6.57 1.18
CA LEU A 2 -2.35 -5.60 0.93
C LEU A 2 -0.93 -6.18 1.10
N TYR A 3 -0.63 -6.78 2.27
CA TYR A 3 0.68 -7.37 2.56
C TYR A 3 1.15 -8.37 1.49
N LYS A 4 0.28 -9.31 1.11
CA LYS A 4 0.64 -10.35 0.14
C LYS A 4 0.91 -9.75 -1.24
N GLN A 5 0.02 -8.89 -1.72
CA GLN A 5 0.14 -8.29 -3.05
C GLN A 5 1.34 -7.34 -3.16
N SER A 6 1.61 -6.52 -2.12
CA SER A 6 2.80 -5.66 -2.09
C SER A 6 4.09 -6.47 -2.13
N LYS A 7 4.16 -7.56 -1.36
CA LYS A 7 5.32 -8.45 -1.34
C LYS A 7 5.53 -9.15 -2.68
N GLU A 8 4.47 -9.71 -3.27
CA GLU A 8 4.51 -10.37 -4.58
C GLU A 8 4.93 -9.40 -5.68
N TYR A 9 4.37 -8.19 -5.67
CA TYR A 9 4.75 -7.12 -6.59
C TYR A 9 6.26 -6.82 -6.54
N LEU A 10 6.83 -6.60 -5.34
CA LEU A 10 8.26 -6.32 -5.19
C LEU A 10 9.14 -7.50 -5.64
N LEU A 11 8.73 -8.73 -5.35
CA LEU A 11 9.44 -9.94 -5.81
C LEU A 11 9.45 -10.06 -7.33
N GLU A 12 8.35 -9.71 -7.98
CA GLU A 12 8.22 -9.73 -9.44
C GLU A 12 9.11 -8.64 -10.07
N LYS A 13 9.07 -7.40 -9.55
CA LYS A 13 9.91 -6.31 -10.02
C LYS A 13 11.41 -6.59 -9.82
N LEU A 14 11.78 -7.20 -8.71
CA LEU A 14 13.16 -7.58 -8.44
C LEU A 14 13.68 -8.64 -9.42
N LYS A 15 12.85 -9.63 -9.77
CA LYS A 15 13.18 -10.60 -10.81
C LYS A 15 13.29 -9.97 -12.20
N ALA A 16 12.37 -9.08 -12.54
CA ALA A 16 12.38 -8.34 -13.80
C ALA A 16 13.62 -7.44 -13.95
N ALA A 17 14.15 -6.93 -12.84
CA ALA A 17 15.39 -6.14 -12.81
C ALA A 17 16.67 -6.95 -13.09
N GLY A 18 16.59 -8.27 -13.21
CA GLY A 18 17.71 -9.13 -13.61
C GLY A 18 18.22 -10.05 -12.51
N LEU A 19 17.54 -10.15 -11.36
CA LEU A 19 17.90 -11.12 -10.33
C LEU A 19 17.71 -12.55 -10.83
N LYS A 20 18.79 -13.31 -10.93
CA LYS A 20 18.81 -14.71 -11.41
C LYS A 20 18.55 -15.71 -10.28
N SER A 21 18.95 -15.37 -9.06
CA SER A 21 18.73 -16.21 -7.87
C SER A 21 17.29 -16.10 -7.38
N LYS A 22 16.88 -17.05 -6.52
CA LYS A 22 15.59 -16.97 -5.84
C LYS A 22 15.68 -15.89 -4.74
N PRO A 23 14.82 -14.85 -4.77
CA PRO A 23 14.88 -13.81 -3.75
C PRO A 23 14.50 -14.35 -2.37
N TYR A 24 15.23 -13.92 -1.35
CA TYR A 24 14.94 -14.21 0.05
C TYR A 24 13.78 -13.36 0.54
N THR A 25 12.96 -13.95 1.41
CA THR A 25 11.77 -13.27 1.98
C THR A 25 11.78 -13.23 3.50
N THR A 26 12.86 -13.71 4.11
CA THR A 26 13.08 -13.68 5.55
C THR A 26 14.53 -13.34 5.84
N GLN A 27 14.76 -12.57 6.91
CA GLN A 27 16.10 -12.21 7.34
C GLN A 27 16.96 -13.44 7.66
N LYS A 28 16.39 -14.42 8.36
CA LYS A 28 17.10 -15.68 8.68
C LYS A 28 17.55 -16.46 7.44
N GLY A 29 16.76 -16.41 6.36
CA GLY A 29 17.14 -17.03 5.08
C GLY A 29 18.29 -16.27 4.42
N LEU A 30 18.23 -14.96 4.46
CA LEU A 30 19.24 -14.06 3.91
C LEU A 30 20.61 -14.22 4.63
N GLU A 31 20.62 -14.23 5.97
CA GLU A 31 21.81 -14.40 6.80
C GLU A 31 22.53 -15.74 6.58
N LYS A 32 21.78 -16.78 6.20
CA LYS A 32 22.34 -18.11 5.88
C LYS A 32 22.82 -18.23 4.45
N SER A 33 22.58 -17.23 3.61
CA SER A 33 23.02 -17.23 2.21
C SER A 33 24.54 -17.24 2.12
N GLN A 34 25.07 -18.00 1.18
CA GLN A 34 26.47 -18.00 0.79
C GLN A 34 26.69 -17.38 -0.60
N GLU A 35 25.60 -16.86 -1.18
CA GLU A 35 25.60 -16.28 -2.54
C GLU A 35 25.98 -14.80 -2.48
N SER A 36 26.74 -14.35 -3.47
CA SER A 36 27.05 -12.93 -3.64
C SER A 36 26.04 -12.22 -4.54
N HIS A 37 25.56 -12.90 -5.59
CA HIS A 37 24.45 -12.42 -6.40
C HIS A 37 23.14 -12.72 -5.67
N ILE A 38 22.62 -11.74 -4.95
CA ILE A 38 21.57 -11.91 -3.95
C ILE A 38 20.47 -10.86 -4.08
N GLY A 39 19.25 -11.26 -3.82
CA GLY A 39 18.11 -10.36 -3.71
C GLY A 39 17.20 -10.77 -2.56
N ALA A 40 16.61 -9.78 -1.90
CA ALA A 40 15.63 -10.05 -0.84
C ALA A 40 14.51 -9.01 -0.83
N VAL A 41 13.34 -9.43 -0.35
CA VAL A 41 12.19 -8.56 -0.02
C VAL A 41 11.78 -8.88 1.40
N LEU A 42 12.15 -8.02 2.33
CA LEU A 42 11.92 -8.20 3.76
C LEU A 42 10.83 -7.24 4.22
N PHE A 43 9.91 -7.75 5.03
CA PHE A 43 8.94 -6.90 5.70
C PHE A 43 9.63 -6.20 6.87
N GLU A 44 9.50 -4.87 6.94
CA GLU A 44 10.11 -4.05 7.99
C GLU A 44 9.10 -3.66 9.06
N SER A 45 8.03 -2.97 8.65
CA SER A 45 7.05 -2.45 9.61
C SER A 45 5.67 -2.22 9.00
N GLU A 46 4.69 -2.08 9.89
CA GLU A 46 3.33 -1.68 9.55
C GLU A 46 2.89 -0.54 10.48
N THR A 47 2.37 0.53 9.88
CA THR A 47 1.79 1.64 10.61
C THR A 47 0.28 1.70 10.40
N LEU A 48 -0.47 1.84 11.49
CA LEU A 48 -1.92 1.93 11.50
C LEU A 48 -2.35 3.23 12.18
N LEU A 49 -3.04 4.10 11.43
CA LEU A 49 -3.60 5.34 11.96
C LEU A 49 -5.12 5.32 11.79
N ARG A 50 -5.86 5.72 12.82
CA ARG A 50 -7.32 5.83 12.76
C ARG A 50 -7.72 6.82 11.69
N ASN A 51 -8.65 6.40 10.82
CA ASN A 51 -9.25 7.23 9.80
C ASN A 51 -10.77 7.13 9.90
N GLY A 52 -11.49 8.14 9.43
CA GLY A 52 -12.94 8.17 9.47
C GLY A 52 -13.57 8.57 8.15
N SER A 53 -12.78 8.72 7.09
CA SER A 53 -13.26 9.15 5.78
C SER A 53 -14.28 8.17 5.21
N LYS A 54 -15.28 8.74 4.52
CA LYS A 54 -16.38 7.97 3.92
C LYS A 54 -16.45 8.33 2.45
N THR A 55 -16.48 7.32 1.60
CA THR A 55 -16.75 7.42 0.17
C THR A 55 -18.04 6.69 -0.18
N ARG A 56 -18.72 7.16 -1.22
CA ARG A 56 -19.88 6.48 -1.79
C ARG A 56 -19.47 5.92 -3.14
N TYR A 57 -19.83 4.70 -3.43
CA TYR A 57 -19.59 4.07 -4.72
C TYR A 57 -20.79 3.20 -5.12
N ARG A 58 -20.82 2.80 -6.38
CA ARG A 58 -21.77 1.80 -6.86
C ARG A 58 -21.02 0.49 -7.05
N ASP A 59 -21.59 -0.61 -6.59
CA ASP A 59 -21.06 -1.93 -6.86
C ASP A 59 -21.32 -2.37 -8.31
N GLN A 60 -20.87 -3.56 -8.66
CA GLN A 60 -21.04 -4.12 -10.00
C GLN A 60 -22.51 -4.35 -10.38
N GLU A 61 -23.40 -4.47 -9.40
CA GLU A 61 -24.85 -4.62 -9.57
C GLU A 61 -25.57 -3.26 -9.61
N GLY A 62 -24.85 -2.15 -9.51
CA GLY A 62 -25.37 -0.79 -9.53
C GLY A 62 -25.92 -0.30 -8.19
N ALA A 63 -25.86 -1.11 -7.13
CA ALA A 63 -26.32 -0.73 -5.81
C ALA A 63 -25.39 0.29 -5.16
N GLN A 64 -25.98 1.29 -4.50
CA GLN A 64 -25.19 2.30 -3.77
C GLN A 64 -24.64 1.71 -2.47
N LYS A 65 -23.33 1.86 -2.27
CA LYS A 65 -22.59 1.42 -1.09
C LYS A 65 -21.85 2.59 -0.45
N LYS A 66 -21.67 2.49 0.86
CA LYS A 66 -20.79 3.39 1.63
C LYS A 66 -19.54 2.62 1.99
N ARG A 67 -18.36 3.14 1.61
CA ARG A 67 -17.07 2.64 2.03
C ARG A 67 -16.48 3.59 3.08
N ARG A 68 -16.18 3.07 4.25
CA ARG A 68 -15.51 3.80 5.31
C ARG A 68 -14.08 3.29 5.43
N LYS A 69 -13.11 4.19 5.30
CA LYS A 69 -11.72 3.89 5.66
C LYS A 69 -11.62 3.92 7.17
N VAL A 70 -11.36 2.76 7.77
CA VAL A 70 -11.28 2.62 9.25
C VAL A 70 -9.90 2.97 9.75
N PHE A 71 -8.88 2.59 8.98
CA PHE A 71 -7.48 2.91 9.23
C PHE A 71 -6.76 3.26 7.93
N ASP A 72 -5.86 4.24 8.00
CA ASP A 72 -4.73 4.32 7.09
C ASP A 72 -3.77 3.21 7.49
N ARG A 73 -3.29 2.48 6.50
CA ARG A 73 -2.45 1.30 6.70
C ARG A 73 -1.25 1.40 5.77
N ALA A 74 -0.09 1.72 6.32
CA ALA A 74 1.15 1.77 5.57
C ALA A 74 2.01 0.54 5.88
N LEU A 75 2.53 -0.10 4.83
CA LEU A 75 3.46 -1.22 4.93
C LEU A 75 4.81 -0.79 4.38
N THR A 76 5.87 -0.98 5.15
CA THR A 76 7.24 -0.73 4.71
C THR A 76 7.97 -2.05 4.49
N PHE A 77 8.64 -2.14 3.35
CA PHE A 77 9.51 -3.26 2.98
C PHE A 77 10.91 -2.76 2.69
N THR A 78 11.90 -3.57 3.04
CA THR A 78 13.28 -3.39 2.62
C THR A 78 13.57 -4.36 1.48
N VAL A 79 13.93 -3.82 0.32
CA VAL A 79 14.41 -4.59 -0.83
C VAL A 79 15.93 -4.53 -0.83
N ILE A 80 16.57 -5.69 -0.94
CA ILE A 80 18.04 -5.80 -0.93
C ILE A 80 18.48 -6.35 -2.28
N ILE A 81 19.47 -5.71 -2.87
CA ILE A 81 20.16 -6.13 -4.09
C ILE A 81 21.63 -6.17 -3.79
N GLY A 82 22.27 -7.31 -3.97
CA GLY A 82 23.72 -7.47 -3.78
C GLY A 82 24.35 -8.26 -4.90
N ASP A 83 25.62 -7.92 -5.21
CA ASP A 83 26.42 -8.61 -6.22
C ASP A 83 27.91 -8.49 -5.91
N TYR A 84 28.75 -8.95 -6.84
CA TYR A 84 30.21 -8.92 -6.76
C TYR A 84 30.81 -7.55 -7.07
N THR A 85 30.14 -6.72 -7.89
CA THR A 85 30.64 -5.42 -8.34
C THR A 85 29.61 -4.32 -8.20
N ASP A 86 30.08 -3.11 -8.01
CA ASP A 86 29.27 -1.90 -7.90
C ASP A 86 28.39 -1.70 -9.16
N GLU A 87 29.01 -1.90 -10.35
CA GLU A 87 28.31 -1.71 -11.62
C GLU A 87 27.16 -2.69 -11.78
N ALA A 88 27.32 -3.94 -11.32
CA ALA A 88 26.26 -4.95 -11.38
C ALA A 88 25.10 -4.58 -10.46
N VAL A 89 25.39 -4.13 -9.23
CA VAL A 89 24.39 -3.66 -8.27
C VAL A 89 23.70 -2.41 -8.79
N GLU A 90 24.45 -1.41 -9.28
CA GLU A 90 23.90 -0.16 -9.81
C GLU A 90 22.99 -0.39 -11.01
N SER A 91 23.39 -1.26 -11.94
CA SER A 91 22.58 -1.64 -13.10
C SER A 91 21.25 -2.27 -12.68
N MET A 92 21.28 -3.22 -11.75
CA MET A 92 20.08 -3.90 -11.25
C MET A 92 19.21 -2.96 -10.41
N PHE A 93 19.80 -2.11 -9.59
CA PHE A 93 19.14 -1.06 -8.83
C PHE A 93 18.40 -0.07 -9.75
N GLY A 94 19.08 0.44 -10.78
CA GLY A 94 18.49 1.33 -11.76
C GLY A 94 17.31 0.68 -12.53
N ALA A 95 17.48 -0.58 -12.96
CA ALA A 95 16.43 -1.35 -13.61
C ALA A 95 15.24 -1.59 -12.67
N PHE A 96 15.49 -1.92 -11.40
CA PHE A 96 14.46 -2.11 -10.40
C PHE A 96 13.65 -0.82 -10.17
N LEU A 97 14.31 0.31 -9.88
CA LEU A 97 13.63 1.59 -9.66
C LEU A 97 12.83 2.04 -10.88
N SER A 98 13.39 1.89 -12.08
CA SER A 98 12.72 2.25 -13.33
C SER A 98 11.49 1.39 -13.63
N SER A 99 11.43 0.19 -13.07
CA SER A 99 10.30 -0.72 -13.24
C SER A 99 9.14 -0.47 -12.27
N LEU A 100 9.36 0.34 -11.21
CA LEU A 100 8.33 0.60 -10.21
C LEU A 100 7.20 1.46 -10.77
N ASP A 101 5.98 1.03 -10.52
CA ASP A 101 4.77 1.82 -10.79
C ASP A 101 4.55 2.85 -9.68
N ARG A 102 3.76 3.88 -9.94
CA ARG A 102 3.39 4.88 -8.93
C ARG A 102 2.50 4.30 -7.83
N GLY A 103 1.90 3.14 -8.06
CA GLY A 103 1.05 2.44 -7.11
C GLY A 103 0.41 1.22 -7.75
N ILE A 104 -0.24 0.42 -6.93
CA ILE A 104 -0.96 -0.79 -7.32
C ILE A 104 -2.42 -0.73 -6.90
N TYR A 105 -3.28 -1.52 -7.55
CA TYR A 105 -4.65 -1.70 -7.12
C TYR A 105 -4.79 -2.94 -6.25
N VAL A 106 -5.31 -2.77 -5.04
CA VAL A 106 -5.56 -3.85 -4.07
C VAL A 106 -7.04 -3.85 -3.73
N ASN A 107 -7.77 -4.89 -4.15
CA ASN A 107 -9.21 -5.01 -3.95
C ASN A 107 -10.02 -3.79 -4.47
N GLY A 108 -9.56 -3.19 -5.57
CA GLY A 108 -10.19 -2.01 -6.16
C GLY A 108 -9.76 -0.66 -5.58
N ASP A 109 -8.96 -0.65 -4.53
CA ASP A 109 -8.40 0.57 -3.94
C ASP A 109 -6.99 0.82 -4.47
N TYR A 110 -6.72 2.05 -4.88
CA TYR A 110 -5.38 2.46 -5.31
C TYR A 110 -4.47 2.64 -4.09
N VAL A 111 -3.31 2.01 -4.14
CA VAL A 111 -2.28 2.02 -3.11
C VAL A 111 -1.02 2.66 -3.69
N PRO A 112 -0.71 3.91 -3.34
CA PRO A 112 0.54 4.56 -3.74
C PRO A 112 1.77 3.79 -3.24
N ILE A 113 2.86 3.87 -4.03
CA ILE A 113 4.16 3.32 -3.70
C ILE A 113 5.14 4.48 -3.58
N GLU A 114 5.84 4.55 -2.46
CA GLU A 114 6.88 5.54 -2.20
C GLU A 114 8.21 4.85 -1.94
N VAL A 115 9.28 5.34 -2.59
CA VAL A 115 10.67 4.98 -2.29
C VAL A 115 11.17 5.98 -1.27
N GLU A 116 11.34 5.55 -0.02
CA GLU A 116 11.74 6.43 1.09
C GLU A 116 13.25 6.72 1.10
N GLY A 117 14.04 5.81 0.56
CA GLY A 117 15.49 5.96 0.48
C GLY A 117 16.20 4.69 0.07
N ALA A 118 17.51 4.81 -0.15
CA ALA A 118 18.39 3.69 -0.43
C ALA A 118 19.73 3.90 0.26
N ASP A 119 20.24 2.86 0.92
CA ASP A 119 21.51 2.83 1.61
C ASP A 119 22.43 1.82 0.96
N TRP A 120 23.66 2.25 0.64
CA TRP A 120 24.70 1.38 0.09
C TRP A 120 25.57 0.82 1.21
N VAL A 121 25.82 -0.48 1.15
CA VAL A 121 26.55 -1.21 2.19
C VAL A 121 27.69 -1.99 1.57
N ASP A 122 28.89 -1.69 2.01
CA ASP A 122 30.11 -2.41 1.62
C ASP A 122 30.26 -3.73 2.41
N LYS A 123 31.12 -4.61 1.90
CA LYS A 123 31.36 -5.93 2.48
C LYS A 123 31.73 -5.91 3.96
N ASP A 124 32.52 -4.92 4.39
CA ASP A 124 33.04 -4.85 5.75
C ASP A 124 31.95 -4.50 6.79
N ASP A 125 30.87 -3.86 6.34
CA ASP A 125 29.72 -3.46 7.17
C ASP A 125 28.51 -4.38 7.03
N SER A 126 28.63 -5.44 6.23
CA SER A 126 27.50 -6.32 5.84
C SER A 126 27.65 -7.73 6.39
N ILE A 127 26.54 -8.26 6.92
CA ILE A 127 26.35 -9.71 7.19
C ILE A 127 26.23 -10.51 5.88
N LEU A 128 26.10 -9.84 4.75
CA LEU A 128 25.96 -10.47 3.44
C LEU A 128 27.31 -10.92 2.89
N LYS A 129 27.31 -11.95 2.07
CA LYS A 129 28.48 -12.40 1.31
C LYS A 129 28.70 -11.60 0.03
N ALA A 130 27.74 -10.74 -0.35
CA ALA A 130 27.89 -9.79 -1.43
C ALA A 130 29.04 -8.81 -1.12
N GLN A 131 29.80 -8.42 -2.13
CA GLN A 131 30.84 -7.42 -1.96
C GLN A 131 30.28 -6.03 -1.83
N VAL A 132 29.17 -5.78 -2.56
CA VAL A 132 28.39 -4.55 -2.50
C VAL A 132 26.91 -4.90 -2.45
N ALA A 133 26.16 -4.17 -1.67
CA ALA A 133 24.72 -4.29 -1.61
C ALA A 133 24.06 -2.92 -1.48
N VAL A 134 22.84 -2.79 -2.00
CA VAL A 134 21.96 -1.66 -1.76
C VAL A 134 20.70 -2.12 -1.06
N GLN A 135 20.29 -1.38 -0.05
CA GLN A 135 19.06 -1.60 0.71
C GLN A 135 18.07 -0.46 0.38
N ILE A 136 16.94 -0.79 -0.19
CA ILE A 136 15.94 0.18 -0.65
C ILE A 136 14.72 0.06 0.23
N ARG A 137 14.32 1.16 0.86
CA ARG A 137 13.11 1.21 1.67
C ARG A 137 11.93 1.66 0.83
N ILE A 138 10.89 0.82 0.77
CA ILE A 138 9.69 1.05 -0.05
C ILE A 138 8.44 0.95 0.80
N ARG A 139 7.59 1.96 0.69
CA ARG A 139 6.35 2.10 1.43
C ARG A 139 5.14 1.99 0.52
N PHE A 140 4.13 1.26 1.00
CA PHE A 140 2.82 1.12 0.37
C PHE A 140 1.75 1.75 1.25
N ASP A 141 1.11 2.81 0.78
CA ASP A 141 0.10 3.55 1.53
C ASP A 141 -1.32 3.09 1.17
N GLY A 142 -1.80 2.10 1.87
CA GLY A 142 -3.13 1.54 1.70
C GLY A 142 -4.13 1.93 2.78
N GLY A 143 -5.12 1.09 2.97
CA GLY A 143 -6.15 1.28 3.98
C GLY A 143 -6.83 -0.01 4.41
N LEU A 144 -7.50 0.08 5.56
CA LEU A 144 -8.47 -0.91 6.00
C LEU A 144 -9.86 -0.32 5.85
N TYR A 145 -10.69 -0.98 5.04
CA TYR A 145 -12.00 -0.48 4.65
C TYR A 145 -13.12 -1.34 5.22
N ARG A 146 -14.25 -0.70 5.48
CA ARG A 146 -15.51 -1.34 5.84
C ARG A 146 -16.61 -0.82 4.94
N ASP A 147 -17.24 -1.73 4.21
CA ASP A 147 -18.37 -1.44 3.37
C ASP A 147 -19.69 -1.65 4.13
N THR A 148 -20.63 -0.74 3.92
CA THR A 148 -21.97 -0.81 4.48
C THR A 148 -23.01 -0.43 3.42
N ASP A 149 -24.16 -1.06 3.48
CA ASP A 149 -25.28 -0.71 2.64
C ASP A 149 -25.90 0.63 3.07
N PHE A 150 -26.58 1.29 2.16
CA PHE A 150 -27.49 2.35 2.53
C PHE A 150 -28.73 1.73 3.18
N ALA A 151 -29.20 2.31 4.29
CA ALA A 151 -30.50 1.98 4.82
C ALA A 151 -31.54 2.25 3.73
N LYS A 152 -32.29 1.25 3.36
CA LYS A 152 -33.51 1.44 2.54
C LYS A 152 -34.53 2.08 3.47
N VAL A 153 -34.98 3.28 3.14
CA VAL A 153 -36.19 3.84 3.73
C VAL A 153 -37.35 3.07 3.10
N ALA A 154 -37.90 2.16 3.84
CA ALA A 154 -38.90 1.23 3.30
C ALA A 154 -40.21 1.95 2.98
N ASP A 155 -40.69 2.81 3.86
CA ASP A 155 -41.90 3.65 3.66
C ASP A 155 -41.78 4.91 4.55
N VAL A 156 -42.15 6.07 4.00
CA VAL A 156 -42.37 7.28 4.76
C VAL A 156 -43.85 7.55 4.72
N GLU A 157 -44.57 7.16 5.75
CA GLU A 157 -45.93 7.64 5.96
C GLU A 157 -45.87 9.08 6.46
N VAL A 158 -46.38 10.01 5.66
CA VAL A 158 -46.56 11.40 6.08
C VAL A 158 -47.92 11.48 6.76
N GLU A 159 -47.94 11.37 8.09
CA GLU A 159 -49.21 11.40 8.87
C GLU A 159 -49.91 12.76 8.79
N SER A 160 -49.20 13.88 8.68
CA SER A 160 -49.80 15.19 8.45
C SER A 160 -48.80 16.23 7.96
N ILE A 161 -49.27 17.12 7.10
CA ILE A 161 -48.53 18.35 6.76
C ILE A 161 -49.33 19.49 7.44
N ALA A 162 -48.78 20.03 8.51
CA ALA A 162 -49.30 21.24 9.12
C ALA A 162 -49.01 22.44 8.19
N LYS A 163 -50.04 23.01 7.59
CA LYS A 163 -49.96 24.29 6.91
C LYS A 163 -49.77 25.37 7.97
N ASN A 164 -48.68 26.08 7.92
CA ASN A 164 -48.49 27.26 8.76
C ASN A 164 -49.29 28.39 8.10
N ASP A 165 -50.55 28.49 8.43
CA ASP A 165 -51.37 29.62 8.03
C ASP A 165 -50.87 30.80 8.88
N GLY A 166 -50.03 31.64 8.24
CA GLY A 166 -49.57 32.89 8.82
C GLY A 166 -50.76 33.77 9.21
N LYS A 167 -51.20 33.70 10.46
CA LYS A 167 -52.05 34.73 11.01
C LYS A 167 -51.21 36.00 11.09
N GLU A 168 -51.53 36.96 10.20
CA GLU A 168 -51.16 38.34 10.40
C GLU A 168 -51.65 38.77 11.79
N ILE A 169 -50.73 39.21 12.61
CA ILE A 169 -51.06 39.93 13.85
C ILE A 169 -51.48 41.29 13.40
N ALA A 170 -52.79 41.50 13.36
CA ALA A 170 -53.33 42.83 13.19
C ALA A 170 -52.88 43.69 14.36
N ASP A 171 -52.09 44.72 14.08
CA ASP A 171 -51.80 45.79 15.01
C ASP A 171 -53.09 46.46 15.42
N GLY A 172 -53.52 46.22 16.65
CA GLY A 172 -54.59 46.96 17.31
C GLY A 172 -54.05 48.27 17.88
N ASN A 173 -54.66 49.28 17.48
CA ASN A 173 -54.59 50.69 17.82
C ASN A 173 -54.54 50.96 19.34
#